data_e498423814160bcbafdbb7cf1411abad
#
_entry.id   e498423814160bcbafdbb7cf1411abad
#
_cell.length_a   1.000
_cell.length_b   1.000
_cell.length_c   1.000
_cell.angle_alpha   90.00
_cell.angle_beta   90.00
_cell.angle_gamma   90.00
#
_symmetry.space_group_name_H-M   'P 1'
#
loop_
_entity.id
_entity.type
_entity.pdbx_description
1 polymer ?
#
loop_
_entity_poly.entity_id
_entity_poly.type
_entity_poly.pdbx_seq_one_letter_code
_entity_poly.pdbx_strand_id
1 'polypeptide(L)'
;RFFESIQMKISYKHLIENIDEKPTLDDISKKLLQLGHEHEIENNIFDLEITPNRGDCLSLNGILRDLSVFYSINKDQAIFNEEIENLSIRFENLSKEVCSKISFLKIEIEDLPSEYNGCLENYFIELGLNKNNFFTDVSNYISYETGQPTHCYDAQKINNKISLNLVDNDH
;
A
#
# COMPACT_ATOMS: atom_id res chain seq x y z
N ARG A 1 19.63 16.92 -13.58
CA ARG A 1 18.34 16.20 -13.64
C ARG A 1 17.57 16.62 -12.42
N PHE A 2 16.50 17.38 -12.60
CA PHE A 2 15.51 17.59 -11.56
C PHE A 2 14.80 16.24 -11.36
N PHE A 3 14.88 15.70 -10.17
CA PHE A 3 14.10 14.52 -9.82
C PHE A 3 12.66 15.00 -9.61
N GLU A 4 11.75 14.54 -10.42
CA GLU A 4 10.33 14.82 -10.23
C GLU A 4 9.88 14.15 -8.93
N SER A 5 9.19 14.90 -8.05
CA SER A 5 8.53 14.37 -6.88
C SER A 5 7.41 13.43 -7.30
N ILE A 6 7.14 12.43 -6.49
CA ILE A 6 6.00 11.51 -6.68
C ILE A 6 4.89 11.96 -5.74
N GLN A 7 3.69 12.17 -6.29
CA GLN A 7 2.54 12.56 -5.49
C GLN A 7 1.89 11.38 -4.81
N MET A 8 1.52 11.58 -3.54
CA MET A 8 0.78 10.61 -2.76
C MET A 8 -0.37 11.26 -1.99
N LYS A 9 -1.59 10.80 -2.23
CA LYS A 9 -2.79 11.30 -1.54
C LYS A 9 -3.09 10.46 -0.31
N ILE A 10 -3.23 11.12 0.85
CA ILE A 10 -3.61 10.47 2.10
C ILE A 10 -4.77 11.24 2.74
N SER A 11 -5.82 10.52 3.11
CA SER A 11 -6.94 11.10 3.86
C SER A 11 -6.53 11.41 5.31
N TYR A 12 -6.89 12.58 5.80
CA TYR A 12 -6.79 12.94 7.21
C TYR A 12 -7.45 11.88 8.11
N LYS A 13 -8.61 11.37 7.71
CA LYS A 13 -9.33 10.34 8.47
C LYS A 13 -8.49 9.06 8.62
N HIS A 14 -7.86 8.59 7.55
CA HIS A 14 -6.98 7.42 7.62
C HIS A 14 -5.80 7.64 8.58
N LEU A 15 -5.26 8.86 8.65
CA LEU A 15 -4.20 9.18 9.60
C LEU A 15 -4.71 9.13 11.04
N ILE A 16 -5.80 9.84 11.35
CA ILE A 16 -6.31 9.91 12.73
C ILE A 16 -6.89 8.60 13.23
N GLU A 17 -7.35 7.70 12.38
CA GLU A 17 -7.79 6.36 12.79
C GLU A 17 -6.63 5.55 13.40
N ASN A 18 -5.39 5.85 13.01
CA ASN A 18 -4.17 5.19 13.47
C ASN A 18 -3.35 5.98 14.51
N ILE A 19 -3.78 7.19 14.89
CA ILE A 19 -3.10 8.04 15.87
C ILE A 19 -3.96 8.13 17.14
N ASP A 20 -3.40 7.79 18.31
CA ASP A 20 -4.15 7.76 19.57
C ASP A 20 -4.63 9.14 20.02
N GLU A 21 -3.80 10.17 19.87
CA GLU A 21 -4.07 11.53 20.33
C GLU A 21 -5.12 12.27 19.51
N LYS A 22 -5.50 11.75 18.34
CA LYS A 22 -6.47 12.36 17.40
C LYS A 22 -6.17 13.83 17.11
N PRO A 23 -4.96 14.20 16.65
CA PRO A 23 -4.57 15.57 16.37
C PRO A 23 -5.47 16.21 15.29
N THR A 24 -5.55 17.53 15.28
CA THR A 24 -6.27 18.26 14.23
C THR A 24 -5.54 18.15 12.87
N LEU A 25 -6.27 18.43 11.78
CA LEU A 25 -5.69 18.46 10.43
C LEU A 25 -4.51 19.46 10.35
N ASP A 26 -4.64 20.63 10.97
CA ASP A 26 -3.60 21.66 11.02
C ASP A 26 -2.37 21.20 11.82
N ASP A 27 -2.56 20.45 12.92
CA ASP A 27 -1.45 19.89 13.69
C ASP A 27 -0.68 18.85 12.87
N ILE A 28 -1.38 17.94 12.18
CA ILE A 28 -0.74 16.96 11.28
C ILE A 28 0.02 17.68 10.17
N SER A 29 -0.60 18.67 9.51
CA SER A 29 0.04 19.47 8.46
C SER A 29 1.36 20.08 8.93
N LYS A 30 1.37 20.72 10.09
CA LYS A 30 2.59 21.29 10.67
C LYS A 30 3.67 20.23 10.93
N LYS A 31 3.27 19.03 11.38
CA LYS A 31 4.23 17.94 11.64
C LYS A 31 4.78 17.34 10.36
N LEU A 32 3.96 17.19 9.34
CA LEU A 32 4.41 16.76 8.00
C LEU A 32 5.45 17.72 7.43
N LEU A 33 5.21 19.04 7.52
CA LEU A 33 6.19 20.04 7.10
C LEU A 33 7.48 20.00 7.92
N GLN A 34 7.41 19.77 9.23
CA GLN A 34 8.59 19.58 10.08
C GLN A 34 9.42 18.35 9.70
N LEU A 35 8.78 17.31 9.15
CA LEU A 35 9.42 16.09 8.64
C LEU A 35 9.95 16.25 7.21
N GLY A 36 9.68 17.38 6.56
CA GLY A 36 10.10 17.66 5.19
C GLY A 36 9.13 17.14 4.12
N HIS A 37 7.89 16.81 4.50
CA HIS A 37 6.83 16.42 3.57
C HIS A 37 6.04 17.65 3.15
N GLU A 38 6.39 18.22 2.00
CA GLU A 38 5.62 19.29 1.37
C GLU A 38 4.27 18.72 0.88
N HIS A 39 3.20 19.51 1.00
CA HIS A 39 1.88 19.05 0.63
C HIS A 39 0.89 20.19 0.42
N GLU A 40 -0.14 19.90 -0.36
CA GLU A 40 -1.38 20.69 -0.44
C GLU A 40 -2.50 19.96 0.31
N ILE A 41 -3.52 20.70 0.73
CA ILE A 41 -4.70 20.14 1.41
C ILE A 41 -5.95 20.52 0.64
N GLU A 42 -6.68 19.51 0.20
CA GLU A 42 -7.98 19.67 -0.42
C GLU A 42 -8.97 18.65 0.14
N ASN A 43 -10.13 19.10 0.62
CA ASN A 43 -11.21 18.22 1.14
C ASN A 43 -10.74 17.21 2.21
N ASN A 44 -9.86 17.63 3.13
CA ASN A 44 -9.23 16.77 4.15
C ASN A 44 -8.31 15.67 3.58
N ILE A 45 -7.83 15.84 2.37
CA ILE A 45 -6.81 14.98 1.76
C ILE A 45 -5.51 15.77 1.71
N PHE A 46 -4.43 15.15 2.18
CA PHE A 46 -3.07 15.63 1.99
C PHE A 46 -2.55 15.10 0.65
N ASP A 47 -2.24 15.97 -0.28
CA ASP A 47 -1.52 15.64 -1.52
C ASP A 47 -0.03 15.90 -1.29
N LEU A 48 0.69 14.83 -0.90
CA LEU A 48 2.07 14.89 -0.46
C LEU A 48 3.02 14.82 -1.65
N GLU A 49 4.04 15.68 -1.68
CA GLU A 49 5.17 15.60 -2.60
C GLU A 49 6.29 14.77 -1.98
N ILE A 50 6.41 13.51 -2.39
CA ILE A 50 7.43 12.60 -1.90
C ILE A 50 8.67 12.67 -2.78
N THR A 51 9.81 12.99 -2.17
CA THR A 51 11.09 13.03 -2.88
C THR A 51 11.55 11.62 -3.27
N PRO A 52 12.28 11.44 -4.39
CA PRO A 52 12.64 10.12 -4.92
C PRO A 52 13.46 9.24 -3.98
N ASN A 53 14.17 9.84 -3.02
CA ASN A 53 14.92 9.12 -2.00
C ASN A 53 14.05 8.62 -0.82
N ARG A 54 12.77 9.00 -0.77
CA ARG A 54 11.82 8.65 0.28
C ARG A 54 10.70 7.73 -0.24
N GLY A 55 11.04 6.77 -1.10
CA GLY A 55 10.10 5.76 -1.57
C GLY A 55 9.43 4.95 -0.42
N ASP A 56 10.06 4.91 0.74
CA ASP A 56 9.52 4.36 1.97
C ASP A 56 8.29 5.11 2.51
N CYS A 57 8.06 6.36 2.07
CA CYS A 57 6.92 7.19 2.43
C CYS A 57 5.78 7.15 1.39
N LEU A 58 5.90 6.36 0.33
CA LEU A 58 4.83 6.14 -0.66
C LEU A 58 3.77 5.16 -0.14
N SER A 59 3.36 5.32 1.12
CA SER A 59 2.32 4.51 1.75
C SER A 59 1.78 5.18 3.02
N LEU A 60 0.55 4.83 3.39
CA LEU A 60 -0.03 5.26 4.67
C LEU A 60 0.87 4.87 5.85
N ASN A 61 1.35 3.62 5.87
CA ASN A 61 2.23 3.11 6.93
C ASN A 61 3.58 3.83 6.97
N GLY A 62 4.11 4.25 5.82
CA GLY A 62 5.35 5.02 5.75
C GLY A 62 5.21 6.40 6.38
N ILE A 63 4.12 7.11 6.08
CA ILE A 63 3.82 8.42 6.67
C ILE A 63 3.49 8.29 8.16
N LEU A 64 2.71 7.28 8.57
CA LEU A 64 2.44 7.02 9.99
C LEU A 64 3.72 6.71 10.77
N ARG A 65 4.65 5.96 10.18
CA ARG A 65 5.97 5.71 10.80
C ARG A 65 6.72 7.03 11.02
N ASP A 66 6.74 7.94 10.06
CA ASP A 66 7.40 9.23 10.24
C ASP A 66 6.67 10.08 11.30
N LEU A 67 5.34 10.10 11.30
CA LEU A 67 4.54 10.79 12.33
C LEU A 67 4.69 10.18 13.73
N SER A 68 5.17 8.94 13.87
CA SER A 68 5.41 8.28 15.15
C SER A 68 6.46 8.98 16.02
N VAL A 69 7.23 9.91 15.46
CA VAL A 69 8.13 10.80 16.22
C VAL A 69 7.35 11.76 17.12
N PHE A 70 6.12 12.09 16.75
CA PHE A 70 5.29 13.08 17.46
C PHE A 70 4.07 12.47 18.15
N TYR A 71 3.58 11.33 17.67
CA TYR A 71 2.31 10.74 18.11
C TYR A 71 2.46 9.25 18.40
N SER A 72 1.61 8.75 19.27
CA SER A 72 1.45 7.30 19.50
C SER A 72 0.68 6.70 18.33
N ILE A 73 1.35 5.85 17.57
CA ILE A 73 0.72 5.17 16.43
C ILE A 73 0.22 3.81 16.89
N ASN A 74 -1.08 3.62 16.79
CA ASN A 74 -1.72 2.33 17.06
C ASN A 74 -1.48 1.40 15.86
N LYS A 75 -0.62 0.41 16.05
CA LYS A 75 -0.33 -0.62 15.04
C LYS A 75 -0.71 -1.98 15.61
N ASP A 76 -1.96 -2.34 15.46
CA ASP A 76 -2.36 -3.73 15.59
C ASP A 76 -1.83 -4.50 14.37
N GLN A 77 -0.58 -4.94 14.45
CA GLN A 77 -0.07 -5.92 13.49
C GLN A 77 -0.70 -7.27 13.84
N ALA A 78 -1.73 -7.63 13.10
CA ALA A 78 -2.23 -9.00 13.14
C ALA A 78 -1.12 -9.94 12.64
N ILE A 79 -0.46 -10.62 13.56
CA ILE A 79 0.50 -11.67 13.22
C ILE A 79 -0.31 -12.96 13.02
N PHE A 80 -0.39 -13.39 11.77
CA PHE A 80 -0.98 -14.69 11.45
C PHE A 80 0.06 -15.78 11.77
N ASN A 81 -0.26 -16.62 12.75
CA ASN A 81 0.56 -17.77 13.19
C ASN A 81 -0.02 -19.11 12.69
N GLU A 82 -0.86 -19.09 11.68
CA GLU A 82 -1.41 -20.31 11.12
C GLU A 82 -0.35 -21.05 10.29
N GLU A 83 -0.33 -22.37 10.39
CA GLU A 83 0.48 -23.21 9.50
C GLU A 83 -0.10 -23.13 8.09
N ILE A 84 0.66 -22.53 7.19
CA ILE A 84 0.30 -22.42 5.77
C ILE A 84 0.99 -23.55 5.02
N GLU A 85 0.21 -24.34 4.30
CA GLU A 85 0.75 -25.41 3.45
C GLU A 85 1.67 -24.82 2.36
N ASN A 86 2.73 -25.56 2.05
CA ASN A 86 3.65 -25.16 0.99
C ASN A 86 2.94 -25.11 -0.37
N LEU A 87 3.06 -23.99 -1.04
CA LEU A 87 2.49 -23.81 -2.37
C LEU A 87 3.22 -24.72 -3.38
N SER A 88 2.48 -25.65 -4.01
CA SER A 88 3.02 -26.58 -5.01
C SER A 88 3.17 -25.94 -6.39
N ILE A 89 3.79 -24.74 -6.43
CA ILE A 89 4.15 -24.03 -7.67
C ILE A 89 5.68 -23.92 -7.74
N ARG A 90 6.25 -24.30 -8.87
CA ARG A 90 7.67 -24.06 -9.14
C ARG A 90 7.90 -22.59 -9.45
N PHE A 91 8.67 -21.93 -8.61
CA PHE A 91 9.08 -20.54 -8.84
C PHE A 91 10.54 -20.45 -9.26
N GLU A 92 10.81 -19.67 -10.29
CA GLU A 92 12.14 -19.40 -10.80
C GLU A 92 12.35 -17.88 -10.89
N ASN A 93 13.27 -17.35 -10.08
CA ASN A 93 13.65 -15.94 -10.12
C ASN A 93 14.98 -15.79 -10.87
N LEU A 94 14.91 -15.29 -12.10
CA LEU A 94 16.05 -15.01 -12.96
C LEU A 94 16.59 -13.58 -12.81
N SER A 95 15.95 -12.77 -11.95
CA SER A 95 16.27 -11.35 -11.74
C SER A 95 16.46 -11.01 -10.26
N LYS A 96 17.19 -11.88 -9.53
CA LYS A 96 17.39 -11.75 -8.08
C LYS A 96 18.05 -10.43 -7.65
N GLU A 97 18.87 -9.85 -8.51
CA GLU A 97 19.56 -8.59 -8.24
C GLU A 97 18.58 -7.41 -8.17
N VAL A 98 17.49 -7.46 -8.95
CA VAL A 98 16.49 -6.42 -9.02
C VAL A 98 15.32 -6.70 -8.07
N CYS A 99 14.89 -7.96 -7.99
CA CYS A 99 13.84 -8.41 -7.10
C CYS A 99 14.35 -9.57 -6.24
N SER A 100 14.95 -9.24 -5.09
CA SER A 100 15.58 -10.23 -4.22
C SER A 100 14.60 -11.14 -3.50
N LYS A 101 13.38 -10.66 -3.24
CA LYS A 101 12.33 -11.36 -2.48
C LYS A 101 10.97 -11.17 -3.14
N ILE A 102 10.23 -12.26 -3.26
CA ILE A 102 8.84 -12.27 -3.68
C ILE A 102 8.12 -13.36 -2.90
N SER A 103 6.87 -13.10 -2.51
CA SER A 103 6.04 -14.06 -1.81
C SER A 103 4.79 -14.36 -2.62
N PHE A 104 4.32 -15.59 -2.56
CA PHE A 104 3.08 -16.02 -3.18
C PHE A 104 2.17 -16.61 -2.12
N LEU A 105 0.90 -16.24 -2.18
CA LEU A 105 -0.13 -16.81 -1.34
C LEU A 105 -1.27 -17.31 -2.25
N LYS A 106 -1.66 -18.57 -2.09
CA LYS A 106 -2.89 -19.10 -2.71
C LYS A 106 -4.04 -18.85 -1.74
N ILE A 107 -5.08 -18.20 -2.23
CA ILE A 107 -6.31 -17.95 -1.47
C ILE A 107 -7.45 -18.63 -2.22
N GLU A 108 -8.25 -19.40 -1.49
CA GLU A 108 -9.50 -19.95 -2.01
C GLU A 108 -10.65 -19.06 -1.54
N ILE A 109 -11.43 -18.57 -2.48
CA ILE A 109 -12.54 -17.65 -2.23
C ILE A 109 -13.81 -18.36 -2.68
N GLU A 110 -14.74 -18.60 -1.75
CA GLU A 110 -16.02 -19.21 -2.05
C GLU A 110 -16.93 -18.21 -2.77
N ASP A 111 -17.08 -17.01 -2.17
CA ASP A 111 -17.94 -15.95 -2.70
C ASP A 111 -17.23 -14.60 -2.69
N LEU A 112 -17.36 -13.82 -3.78
CA LEU A 112 -16.88 -12.45 -3.82
C LEU A 112 -17.89 -11.52 -3.13
N PRO A 113 -17.42 -10.56 -2.31
CA PRO A 113 -18.32 -9.59 -1.71
C PRO A 113 -19.01 -8.74 -2.77
N SER A 114 -20.33 -8.59 -2.66
CA SER A 114 -21.09 -7.68 -3.51
C SER A 114 -20.85 -6.21 -3.19
N GLU A 115 -20.50 -5.92 -1.95
CA GLU A 115 -20.18 -4.58 -1.44
C GLU A 115 -18.94 -4.65 -0.54
N TYR A 116 -18.16 -3.57 -0.54
CA TYR A 116 -17.02 -3.47 0.37
C TYR A 116 -17.47 -2.89 1.70
N ASN A 117 -16.70 -3.18 2.75
CA ASN A 117 -16.89 -2.64 4.08
C ASN A 117 -15.53 -2.34 4.74
N GLY A 118 -15.58 -1.72 5.93
CA GLY A 118 -14.38 -1.44 6.72
C GLY A 118 -13.35 -0.58 5.99
N CYS A 119 -12.09 -0.97 6.12
CA CYS A 119 -10.96 -0.19 5.58
C CYS A 119 -10.97 -0.07 4.05
N LEU A 120 -11.38 -1.12 3.34
CA LEU A 120 -11.44 -1.09 1.88
C LEU A 120 -12.51 -0.12 1.37
N GLU A 121 -13.70 -0.10 1.98
CA GLU A 121 -14.74 0.87 1.62
C GLU A 121 -14.29 2.30 1.94
N ASN A 122 -13.74 2.53 3.13
CA ASN A 122 -13.23 3.84 3.53
C ASN A 122 -12.16 4.36 2.57
N TYR A 123 -11.27 3.49 2.09
CA TYR A 123 -10.24 3.87 1.11
C TYR A 123 -10.86 4.51 -0.14
N PHE A 124 -11.89 3.90 -0.71
CA PHE A 124 -12.56 4.42 -1.91
C PHE A 124 -13.34 5.71 -1.64
N ILE A 125 -14.10 5.76 -0.54
CA ILE A 125 -14.91 6.92 -0.18
C ILE A 125 -14.03 8.13 0.13
N GLU A 126 -13.04 7.97 0.99
CA GLU A 126 -12.22 9.09 1.48
C GLU A 126 -11.34 9.69 0.37
N LEU A 127 -10.84 8.87 -0.54
CA LEU A 127 -10.01 9.35 -1.65
C LEU A 127 -10.79 9.65 -2.93
N GLY A 128 -12.12 9.46 -2.93
CA GLY A 128 -12.98 9.70 -4.10
C GLY A 128 -12.63 8.81 -5.29
N LEU A 129 -12.22 7.57 -5.04
CA LEU A 129 -11.77 6.65 -6.09
C LEU A 129 -12.93 5.81 -6.65
N ASN A 130 -12.81 5.44 -7.91
CA ASN A 130 -13.73 4.51 -8.54
C ASN A 130 -13.32 3.06 -8.28
N LYS A 131 -14.29 2.22 -7.92
CA LYS A 131 -14.11 0.77 -7.79
C LYS A 131 -14.02 0.13 -9.17
N ASN A 132 -13.18 -0.89 -9.34
CA ASN A 132 -13.01 -1.67 -10.54
C ASN A 132 -13.55 -3.09 -10.35
N ASN A 133 -12.72 -3.95 -9.78
CA ASN A 133 -13.08 -5.29 -9.38
C ASN A 133 -12.34 -5.62 -8.08
N PHE A 134 -12.90 -6.53 -7.31
CA PHE A 134 -12.41 -6.88 -5.97
C PHE A 134 -10.88 -7.12 -5.90
N PHE A 135 -10.33 -7.88 -6.81
CA PHE A 135 -8.89 -8.23 -6.78
C PHE A 135 -7.99 -7.03 -7.06
N THR A 136 -8.35 -6.23 -8.05
CA THR A 136 -7.61 -4.99 -8.37
C THR A 136 -7.73 -3.99 -7.22
N ASP A 137 -8.91 -3.87 -6.64
CA ASP A 137 -9.22 -2.91 -5.59
C ASP A 137 -8.49 -3.26 -4.28
N VAL A 138 -8.46 -4.54 -3.92
CA VAL A 138 -7.65 -5.03 -2.79
C VAL A 138 -6.15 -4.79 -3.04
N SER A 139 -5.65 -5.08 -4.24
CA SER A 139 -4.25 -4.80 -4.60
C SER A 139 -3.89 -3.32 -4.47
N ASN A 140 -4.76 -2.43 -4.94
CA ASN A 140 -4.56 -0.99 -4.84
C ASN A 140 -4.56 -0.53 -3.37
N TYR A 141 -5.50 -1.03 -2.56
CA TYR A 141 -5.56 -0.73 -1.14
C TYR A 141 -4.29 -1.20 -0.40
N ILE A 142 -3.83 -2.42 -0.62
CA ILE A 142 -2.60 -2.94 0.00
C ILE A 142 -1.38 -2.09 -0.40
N SER A 143 -1.29 -1.70 -1.67
CA SER A 143 -0.21 -0.82 -2.13
C SER A 143 -0.28 0.56 -1.46
N TYR A 144 -1.46 1.14 -1.31
CA TYR A 144 -1.69 2.38 -0.58
C TYR A 144 -1.30 2.28 0.90
N GLU A 145 -1.72 1.21 1.55
CA GLU A 145 -1.48 1.02 2.99
C GLU A 145 0.00 0.72 3.29
N THR A 146 0.60 -0.19 2.52
CA THR A 146 1.91 -0.78 2.86
C THR A 146 3.07 -0.31 1.98
N GLY A 147 2.79 0.27 0.82
CA GLY A 147 3.79 0.59 -0.20
C GLY A 147 4.32 -0.63 -0.96
N GLN A 148 3.75 -1.81 -0.71
CA GLN A 148 4.17 -3.05 -1.39
C GLN A 148 3.25 -3.35 -2.57
N PRO A 149 3.79 -3.43 -3.80
CA PRO A 149 2.98 -3.80 -4.95
C PRO A 149 2.52 -5.26 -4.82
N THR A 150 1.23 -5.48 -5.03
CA THR A 150 0.62 -6.80 -5.06
C THR A 150 -0.12 -7.02 -6.36
N HIS A 151 -0.19 -8.27 -6.80
CA HIS A 151 -0.90 -8.67 -8.01
C HIS A 151 -1.67 -9.96 -7.77
N CYS A 152 -2.92 -10.00 -8.22
CA CYS A 152 -3.76 -11.18 -8.13
C CYS A 152 -3.78 -11.90 -9.49
N TYR A 153 -3.65 -13.20 -9.46
CA TYR A 153 -3.68 -14.08 -10.63
C TYR A 153 -4.70 -15.19 -10.41
N ASP A 154 -5.40 -15.57 -11.46
CA ASP A 154 -6.25 -16.74 -11.46
C ASP A 154 -5.38 -18.01 -11.37
N ALA A 155 -5.42 -18.68 -10.22
CA ALA A 155 -4.60 -19.86 -9.95
C ALA A 155 -4.88 -21.02 -10.92
N GLN A 156 -6.09 -21.09 -11.49
CA GLN A 156 -6.44 -22.13 -12.47
C GLN A 156 -5.72 -21.93 -13.83
N LYS A 157 -5.28 -20.70 -14.11
CA LYS A 157 -4.55 -20.38 -15.34
C LYS A 157 -3.03 -20.53 -15.20
N ILE A 158 -2.54 -20.82 -13.99
CA ILE A 158 -1.10 -20.99 -13.74
C ILE A 158 -0.72 -22.46 -13.97
N ASN A 159 0.12 -22.73 -14.97
CA ASN A 159 0.59 -24.06 -15.32
C ASN A 159 1.75 -24.51 -14.42
N ASN A 160 1.56 -24.60 -13.12
CA ASN A 160 2.50 -25.10 -12.11
C ASN A 160 3.89 -24.43 -12.11
N LYS A 161 4.12 -23.39 -12.89
CA LYS A 161 5.37 -22.64 -12.93
C LYS A 161 5.13 -21.13 -13.05
N ILE A 162 5.87 -20.36 -12.25
CA ILE A 162 5.99 -18.91 -12.38
C ILE A 162 7.47 -18.58 -12.56
N SER A 163 7.81 -17.72 -13.50
CA SER A 163 9.16 -17.19 -13.68
C SER A 163 9.15 -15.66 -13.65
N LEU A 164 10.12 -15.08 -12.96
CA LEU A 164 10.37 -13.65 -12.92
C LEU A 164 11.61 -13.32 -13.75
N ASN A 165 11.43 -12.51 -14.78
CA ASN A 165 12.50 -12.06 -15.68
C ASN A 165 12.47 -10.54 -15.82
N LEU A 166 13.64 -9.93 -16.04
CA LEU A 166 13.70 -8.59 -16.62
C LEU A 166 13.27 -8.67 -18.07
N VAL A 167 12.43 -7.73 -18.47
CA VAL A 167 12.09 -7.53 -19.88
C VAL A 167 12.94 -6.39 -20.40
N ASP A 168 13.81 -6.66 -21.37
CA ASP A 168 14.53 -5.61 -22.07
C ASP A 168 13.54 -4.78 -22.91
N ASN A 169 13.70 -3.45 -22.90
CA ASN A 169 12.79 -2.50 -23.57
C ASN A 169 12.81 -2.56 -25.12
N ASP A 170 13.36 -3.60 -25.69
CA ASP A 170 13.52 -3.76 -27.16
C ASP A 170 12.48 -4.68 -27.80
N HIS A 171 11.28 -4.84 -27.15
CA HIS A 171 10.16 -5.58 -27.75
C HIS A 171 8.85 -4.83 -27.59
#